data_b72d4e6b7e2a44a1a5165d97a1204505
#
_entry.id   b72d4e6b7e2a44a1a5165d97a1204505
#
_cell.length_a   1.000
_cell.length_b   1.000
_cell.length_c   1.000
_cell.angle_alpha   90.00
_cell.angle_beta   90.00
_cell.angle_gamma   90.00
#
_symmetry.space_group_name_H-M   'P 1'
#
loop_
_entity.id
_entity.type
_entity.pdbx_description
1 polymer ?
#
loop_
_entity_poly.entity_id
_entity_poly.type
_entity_poly.pdbx_seq_one_letter_code
_entity_poly.pdbx_strand_id
1 'polypeptide(L)'
;MRTEVITVQTGSRPTVRDITAEAERFVSGVGDGLLHVFVPHATAGLAVIETGAGSDDDLLRALDDLLPTDDRWRHRHGSPGHGRDHVLPGLVPPYATLPVIDGRLALGTWQSICLVDTNGDNPTRKVRFSFLPG
;
A
#
# COMPACT_ATOMS: atom_id res chain seq x y z
N MET A 1 13.76 -18.22 1.91
CA MET A 1 12.60 -17.32 1.76
C MET A 1 12.50 -16.89 0.31
N ARG A 2 11.31 -16.99 -0.26
CA ARG A 2 11.05 -16.51 -1.61
C ARG A 2 10.67 -15.02 -1.55
N THR A 3 11.23 -14.21 -2.43
CA THR A 3 10.95 -12.77 -2.46
C THR A 3 10.89 -12.26 -3.91
N GLU A 4 10.06 -11.27 -4.16
CA GLU A 4 9.89 -10.63 -5.46
C GLU A 4 9.54 -9.16 -5.26
N VAL A 5 10.00 -8.31 -6.16
CA VAL A 5 9.64 -6.88 -6.19
C VAL A 5 8.82 -6.60 -7.44
N ILE A 6 7.64 -6.03 -7.25
CA ILE A 6 6.82 -5.53 -8.35
C ILE A 6 6.94 -4.02 -8.47
N THR A 7 6.65 -3.50 -9.66
CA THR A 7 6.58 -2.06 -9.93
C THR A 7 5.12 -1.67 -10.13
N VAL A 8 4.69 -0.62 -9.43
CA VAL A 8 3.33 -0.10 -9.49
C VAL A 8 3.38 1.35 -9.99
N GLN A 9 2.65 1.65 -11.05
CA GLN A 9 2.51 3.02 -11.55
C GLN A 9 1.37 3.68 -10.79
N THR A 10 1.68 4.67 -9.96
CA THR A 10 0.70 5.39 -9.13
C THR A 10 0.30 6.74 -9.71
N GLY A 11 1.07 7.25 -10.67
CA GLY A 11 0.78 8.52 -11.32
C GLY A 11 1.07 9.73 -10.42
N SER A 12 0.41 10.84 -10.72
CA SER A 12 0.63 12.13 -10.04
C SER A 12 -0.53 12.57 -9.15
N ARG A 13 -1.52 11.71 -8.93
CA ARG A 13 -2.69 11.99 -8.09
C ARG A 13 -2.76 11.01 -6.93
N PRO A 14 -3.33 11.41 -5.79
CA PRO A 14 -3.63 10.47 -4.71
C PRO A 14 -4.39 9.25 -5.23
N THR A 15 -3.98 8.06 -4.81
CA THR A 15 -4.56 6.82 -5.30
C THR A 15 -4.54 5.73 -4.24
N VAL A 16 -5.54 4.86 -4.30
CA VAL A 16 -5.58 3.57 -3.63
C VAL A 16 -5.53 2.52 -4.72
N ARG A 17 -4.39 1.83 -4.85
CA ARG A 17 -4.17 0.86 -5.91
C ARG A 17 -4.25 -0.56 -5.39
N ASP A 18 -5.24 -1.32 -5.84
CA ASP A 18 -5.40 -2.73 -5.49
C ASP A 18 -4.27 -3.57 -6.11
N ILE A 19 -3.50 -4.27 -5.28
CA ILE A 19 -2.41 -5.15 -5.68
C ILE A 19 -2.68 -6.61 -5.28
N THR A 20 -3.92 -6.94 -4.96
CA THR A 20 -4.30 -8.30 -4.53
C THR A 20 -3.99 -9.34 -5.58
N ALA A 21 -4.26 -9.06 -6.87
CA ALA A 21 -4.00 -10.01 -7.95
C ALA A 21 -2.52 -10.35 -8.08
N GLU A 22 -1.64 -9.36 -7.93
CA GLU A 22 -0.19 -9.54 -7.96
C GLU A 22 0.27 -10.39 -6.76
N ALA A 23 -0.28 -10.13 -5.58
CA ALA A 23 0.02 -10.90 -4.37
C ALA A 23 -0.46 -12.36 -4.49
N GLU A 24 -1.67 -12.57 -5.00
CA GLU A 24 -2.21 -13.92 -5.25
C GLU A 24 -1.35 -14.71 -6.24
N ARG A 25 -0.90 -14.06 -7.30
CA ARG A 25 -0.01 -14.69 -8.28
C ARG A 25 1.32 -15.11 -7.64
N PHE A 26 1.86 -14.25 -6.78
CA PHE A 26 3.13 -14.53 -6.10
C PHE A 26 3.03 -15.74 -5.15
N VAL A 27 1.92 -15.89 -4.42
CA VAL A 27 1.75 -17.01 -3.47
C VAL A 27 1.15 -18.27 -4.10
N SER A 28 0.82 -18.25 -5.37
CA SER A 28 0.23 -19.41 -6.05
C SER A 28 1.15 -20.64 -5.93
N GLY A 29 0.63 -21.70 -5.34
CA GLY A 29 1.34 -22.97 -5.23
C GLY A 29 2.41 -23.07 -4.14
N VAL A 30 2.56 -22.08 -3.25
CA VAL A 30 3.60 -22.10 -2.21
C VAL A 30 3.23 -22.90 -0.94
N GLY A 31 1.97 -23.34 -0.82
CA GLY A 31 1.48 -24.00 0.40
C GLY A 31 1.08 -23.02 1.49
N ASP A 32 1.21 -23.44 2.74
CA ASP A 32 0.85 -22.63 3.91
C ASP A 32 2.03 -21.77 4.37
N GLY A 33 1.72 -20.58 4.90
CA GLY A 33 2.72 -19.68 5.45
C GLY A 33 2.20 -18.26 5.61
N LEU A 34 3.13 -17.32 5.55
CA LEU A 34 2.84 -15.89 5.66
C LEU A 34 3.38 -15.14 4.44
N LEU A 35 2.55 -14.26 3.90
CA LEU A 35 3.01 -13.25 2.95
C LEU A 35 3.30 -11.96 3.71
N HIS A 36 4.52 -11.47 3.59
CA HIS A 36 4.88 -10.12 4.04
C HIS A 36 4.96 -9.21 2.82
N VAL A 37 4.25 -8.08 2.89
CA VAL A 37 4.24 -7.04 1.86
C VAL A 37 4.90 -5.81 2.43
N PHE A 38 5.88 -5.26 1.73
CA PHE A 38 6.62 -4.08 2.19
C PHE A 38 6.77 -3.05 1.08
N VAL A 39 6.50 -1.78 1.43
CA VAL A 39 6.63 -0.63 0.53
C VAL A 39 7.88 0.16 0.96
N PRO A 40 9.00 0.08 0.20
CA PRO A 40 10.26 0.73 0.57
C PRO A 40 10.28 2.22 0.17
N HIS A 41 9.25 2.95 0.55
CA HIS A 41 9.10 4.38 0.26
C HIS A 41 8.61 5.12 1.50
N ALA A 42 9.19 6.31 1.74
CA ALA A 42 8.87 7.12 2.92
C ALA A 42 7.55 7.90 2.78
N THR A 43 6.83 7.73 1.67
CA THR A 43 5.65 8.52 1.31
C THR A 43 4.48 7.67 0.82
N ALA A 44 4.45 6.40 1.12
CA ALA A 44 3.37 5.49 0.74
C ALA A 44 3.15 4.44 1.82
N GLY A 45 1.98 3.82 1.81
CA GLY A 45 1.63 2.79 2.77
C GLY A 45 0.73 1.71 2.17
N LEU A 46 0.33 0.77 3.00
CA LEU A 46 -0.54 -0.35 2.65
C LEU A 46 -1.78 -0.34 3.52
N ALA A 47 -2.93 -0.63 2.91
CA ALA A 47 -4.18 -0.84 3.62
C ALA A 47 -4.84 -2.12 3.13
N VAL A 48 -5.45 -2.86 4.05
CA VAL A 48 -6.28 -4.02 3.72
C VAL A 48 -7.72 -3.58 3.91
N ILE A 49 -8.37 -3.22 2.81
CA ILE A 49 -9.71 -2.62 2.82
C ILE A 49 -10.55 -3.15 1.65
N GLU A 50 -11.86 -2.92 1.71
CA GLU A 50 -12.75 -3.13 0.58
C GLU A 50 -12.55 -2.02 -0.46
N THR A 51 -12.52 -2.39 -1.74
CA THR A 51 -12.47 -1.46 -2.87
C THR A 51 -13.72 -1.62 -3.75
N GLY A 52 -13.97 -0.62 -4.59
CA GLY A 52 -15.08 -0.68 -5.56
C GLY A 52 -16.45 -0.29 -5.04
N ALA A 53 -16.59 -0.05 -3.73
CA ALA A 53 -17.85 0.38 -3.10
C ALA A 53 -17.74 1.78 -2.45
N GLY A 54 -16.65 2.50 -2.70
CA GLY A 54 -16.43 3.88 -2.24
C GLY A 54 -15.45 4.03 -1.08
N SER A 55 -15.05 2.94 -0.39
CA SER A 55 -14.14 3.04 0.76
C SER A 55 -12.74 3.51 0.38
N ASP A 56 -12.30 3.21 -0.83
CA ASP A 56 -11.04 3.73 -1.37
C ASP A 56 -11.07 5.26 -1.52
N ASP A 57 -12.14 5.82 -2.08
CA ASP A 57 -12.32 7.28 -2.18
C ASP A 57 -12.51 7.91 -0.79
N ASP A 58 -13.25 7.25 0.09
CA ASP A 58 -13.47 7.72 1.46
C ASP A 58 -12.16 7.75 2.25
N LEU A 59 -11.26 6.77 2.05
CA LEU A 59 -9.95 6.76 2.70
C LEU A 59 -9.12 7.95 2.25
N LEU A 60 -9.07 8.24 0.95
CA LEU A 60 -8.33 9.41 0.43
C LEU A 60 -8.88 10.71 0.98
N ARG A 61 -10.20 10.83 1.10
CA ARG A 61 -10.83 12.02 1.70
C ARG A 61 -10.49 12.15 3.17
N ALA A 62 -10.54 11.05 3.92
CA ALA A 62 -10.19 11.05 5.34
C ALA A 62 -8.72 11.45 5.54
N LEU A 63 -7.83 10.99 4.66
CA LEU A 63 -6.42 11.37 4.70
C LEU A 63 -6.23 12.85 4.38
N ASP A 64 -6.98 13.42 3.43
CA ASP A 64 -6.93 14.85 3.14
C ASP A 64 -7.37 15.68 4.35
N ASP A 65 -8.35 15.23 5.11
CA ASP A 65 -8.81 15.89 6.32
C ASP A 65 -7.80 15.81 7.46
N LEU A 66 -7.17 14.64 7.65
CA LEU A 66 -6.19 14.41 8.71
C LEU A 66 -4.83 15.01 8.37
N LEU A 67 -4.44 14.97 7.11
CA LEU A 67 -3.13 15.38 6.62
C LEU A 67 -3.32 16.42 5.49
N PRO A 68 -3.74 17.66 5.81
CA PRO A 68 -4.00 18.67 4.78
C PRO A 68 -2.76 19.01 3.95
N THR A 69 -2.99 19.32 2.69
CA THR A 69 -1.95 19.78 1.77
C THR A 69 -1.75 21.29 1.97
N ASP A 70 -0.96 21.65 2.98
CA ASP A 70 -0.64 23.04 3.27
C ASP A 70 0.80 23.16 3.82
N ASP A 71 1.17 24.32 4.36
CA ASP A 71 2.54 24.63 4.77
C ASP A 71 2.83 24.35 6.25
N ARG A 72 1.92 23.69 6.97
CA ARG A 72 2.12 23.38 8.41
C ARG A 72 3.26 22.41 8.70
N TRP A 73 3.66 21.62 7.68
CA TRP A 73 4.65 20.56 7.85
C TRP A 73 6.07 21.12 7.85
N ARG A 74 6.93 20.55 8.71
CA ARG A 74 8.35 20.95 8.76
C ARG A 74 9.15 20.46 7.56
N HIS A 75 8.78 19.30 7.01
CA HIS A 75 9.37 18.77 5.80
C HIS A 75 8.87 19.57 4.60
N ARG A 76 9.73 20.36 3.95
CA ARG A 76 9.29 21.37 2.97
C ARG A 76 9.96 21.28 1.60
N HIS A 77 10.86 20.33 1.37
CA HIS A 77 11.38 20.12 0.02
C HIS A 77 10.37 19.31 -0.82
N GLY A 78 10.49 19.36 -2.14
CA GLY A 78 9.54 18.75 -3.06
C GLY A 78 8.38 19.69 -3.40
N SER A 79 7.26 19.16 -3.85
CA SER A 79 6.07 19.94 -4.20
C SER A 79 5.45 20.59 -2.95
N PRO A 80 4.73 21.72 -3.12
CA PRO A 80 4.06 22.39 -2.00
C PRO A 80 3.10 21.46 -1.26
N GLY A 81 3.19 21.43 0.08
CA GLY A 81 2.37 20.57 0.93
C GLY A 81 2.81 19.11 0.99
N HIS A 82 3.88 18.75 0.31
CA HIS A 82 4.43 17.40 0.24
C HIS A 82 4.77 16.82 1.63
N GLY A 83 5.04 17.64 2.64
CA GLY A 83 5.35 17.18 3.99
C GLY A 83 4.32 16.21 4.57
N ARG A 84 3.04 16.35 4.20
CA ARG A 84 1.99 15.43 4.62
C ARG A 84 2.25 13.98 4.19
N ASP A 85 2.86 13.81 3.02
CA ASP A 85 3.10 12.49 2.46
C ASP A 85 4.11 11.70 3.29
N HIS A 86 5.03 12.38 3.97
CA HIS A 86 5.99 11.77 4.88
C HIS A 86 5.38 11.39 6.24
N VAL A 87 4.19 11.88 6.56
CA VAL A 87 3.43 11.49 7.76
C VAL A 87 2.52 10.30 7.46
N LEU A 88 2.10 10.15 6.20
CA LEU A 88 1.18 9.10 5.76
C LEU A 88 1.60 7.71 6.25
N PRO A 89 2.86 7.24 6.08
CA PRO A 89 3.22 5.89 6.51
C PRO A 89 3.19 5.69 8.04
N GLY A 90 3.09 6.75 8.81
CA GLY A 90 2.85 6.67 10.24
C GLY A 90 1.42 6.30 10.61
N LEU A 91 0.47 6.52 9.71
CA LEU A 91 -0.96 6.22 9.89
C LEU A 91 -1.40 5.01 9.04
N VAL A 92 -0.90 4.93 7.82
CA VAL A 92 -1.11 3.83 6.88
C VAL A 92 0.23 3.14 6.71
N PRO A 93 0.52 2.08 7.48
CA PRO A 93 1.89 1.57 7.60
C PRO A 93 2.41 0.99 6.28
N PRO A 94 3.73 1.03 6.06
CA PRO A 94 4.31 0.58 4.79
C PRO A 94 4.46 -0.94 4.70
N TYR A 95 3.79 -1.69 5.54
CA TYR A 95 3.88 -3.15 5.57
C TYR A 95 2.55 -3.78 5.98
N ALA A 96 2.38 -5.03 5.57
CA ALA A 96 1.31 -5.90 6.07
C ALA A 96 1.80 -7.35 6.01
N THR A 97 1.37 -8.16 6.97
CA THR A 97 1.63 -9.60 6.98
C THR A 97 0.31 -10.35 6.98
N LEU A 98 0.15 -11.28 6.06
CA LEU A 98 -1.13 -11.92 5.77
C LEU A 98 -0.96 -13.44 5.75
N PRO A 99 -1.94 -14.20 6.26
CA PRO A 99 -1.89 -15.66 6.18
C PRO A 99 -2.09 -16.15 4.75
N VAL A 100 -1.36 -17.21 4.40
CA VAL A 100 -1.48 -17.93 3.14
C VAL A 100 -1.83 -19.38 3.46
N ILE A 101 -2.92 -19.87 2.91
CA ILE A 101 -3.39 -21.25 3.12
C ILE A 101 -3.58 -21.89 1.74
N ASP A 102 -2.97 -23.06 1.55
CA ASP A 102 -3.00 -23.80 0.27
C ASP A 102 -2.61 -22.93 -0.93
N GLY A 103 -1.60 -22.07 -0.76
CA GLY A 103 -1.11 -21.22 -1.83
C GLY A 103 -2.07 -20.10 -2.23
N ARG A 104 -2.94 -19.69 -1.32
CA ARG A 104 -3.92 -18.60 -1.53
C ARG A 104 -3.92 -17.67 -0.33
N LEU A 105 -4.12 -16.38 -0.57
CA LEU A 105 -4.30 -15.42 0.51
C LEU A 105 -5.59 -15.72 1.28
N ALA A 106 -5.48 -15.87 2.60
CA ALA A 106 -6.63 -16.11 3.47
C ALA A 106 -7.29 -14.80 3.87
N LEU A 107 -7.69 -14.01 2.87
CA LEU A 107 -8.41 -12.74 3.07
C LEU A 107 -9.91 -12.99 3.27
N GLY A 108 -10.55 -12.07 4.00
CA GLY A 108 -12.02 -12.00 4.00
C GLY A 108 -12.55 -11.65 2.60
N THR A 109 -13.82 -11.95 2.37
CA THR A 109 -14.47 -11.80 1.05
C THR A 109 -14.30 -10.39 0.46
N TRP A 110 -14.33 -9.37 1.31
CA TRP A 110 -14.30 -7.96 0.87
C TRP A 110 -12.96 -7.29 1.08
N GLN A 111 -11.93 -8.02 1.50
CA GLN A 111 -10.61 -7.45 1.75
C GLN A 111 -9.77 -7.47 0.48
N SER A 112 -9.16 -6.32 0.17
CA SER A 112 -8.13 -6.18 -0.85
C SER A 112 -6.87 -5.59 -0.24
N ILE A 113 -5.71 -6.00 -0.74
CA ILE A 113 -4.43 -5.40 -0.37
C ILE A 113 -4.21 -4.21 -1.29
N CYS A 114 -4.09 -3.01 -0.72
CA CYS A 114 -4.00 -1.78 -1.49
C CYS A 114 -2.76 -0.97 -1.14
N LEU A 115 -2.07 -0.48 -2.16
CA LEU A 115 -1.06 0.56 -2.04
C LEU A 115 -1.77 1.91 -1.94
N VAL A 116 -1.48 2.65 -0.87
CA VAL A 116 -2.04 3.98 -0.62
C VAL A 116 -0.93 5.00 -0.83
N ASP A 117 -1.12 5.90 -1.78
CA ASP A 117 -0.12 6.86 -2.21
C ASP A 117 -0.76 8.22 -2.47
N THR A 118 -0.38 9.22 -1.65
CA THR A 118 -0.83 10.60 -1.81
C THR A 118 0.23 11.48 -2.46
N ASN A 119 1.42 10.95 -2.72
CA ASN A 119 2.56 11.71 -3.22
C ASN A 119 2.57 11.77 -4.74
N GLY A 120 2.46 12.98 -5.30
CA GLY A 120 2.55 13.22 -6.74
C GLY A 120 3.97 13.33 -7.30
N ASP A 121 4.99 13.42 -6.44
CA ASP A 121 6.38 13.65 -6.86
C ASP A 121 7.08 12.39 -7.37
N ASN A 122 6.55 11.21 -7.10
CA ASN A 122 7.14 9.94 -7.49
C ASN A 122 6.05 9.00 -8.04
N PRO A 123 5.86 8.97 -9.37
CA PRO A 123 4.75 8.22 -9.98
C PRO A 123 4.98 6.72 -10.08
N THR A 124 6.16 6.24 -9.71
CA THR A 124 6.52 4.82 -9.80
C THR A 124 6.93 4.30 -8.44
N ARG A 125 6.26 3.24 -7.98
CA ARG A 125 6.53 2.64 -6.68
C ARG A 125 6.98 1.20 -6.83
N LYS A 126 7.79 0.75 -5.86
CA LYS A 126 8.17 -0.64 -5.70
C LYS A 126 7.42 -1.23 -4.52
N VAL A 127 7.01 -2.48 -4.64
CA VAL A 127 6.41 -3.25 -3.54
C VAL A 127 7.12 -4.60 -3.49
N ARG A 128 7.59 -4.99 -2.30
CA ARG A 128 8.25 -6.27 -2.10
C ARG A 128 7.28 -7.26 -1.48
N PHE A 129 7.15 -8.41 -2.12
CA PHE A 129 6.49 -9.59 -1.57
C PHE A 129 7.55 -10.55 -1.04
N SER A 130 7.34 -11.07 0.16
CA SER A 130 8.21 -12.09 0.75
C SER A 130 7.34 -13.17 1.38
N PHE A 131 7.61 -14.42 1.04
CA PHE A 131 6.85 -15.56 1.57
C PHE A 131 7.70 -16.32 2.59
N LEU A 132 7.13 -16.51 3.77
CA LEU A 132 7.70 -17.33 4.84
C LEU A 132 6.87 -18.63 4.91
N PRO A 133 7.48 -19.79 4.56
CA PRO A 133 6.75 -21.04 4.68
C PRO A 133 6.44 -21.39 6.13
N GLY A 134 5.29 -22.01 6.31
CA GLY A 134 4.85 -22.52 7.62
C GLY A 134 5.48 -23.85 7.97
#